data_b180acbbaf861f07e72c25039654c52f
#
_entry.id   b180acbbaf861f07e72c25039654c52f
#
_cell.length_a   1.000
_cell.length_b   1.000
_cell.length_c   1.000
_cell.angle_alpha   90.00
_cell.angle_beta   90.00
_cell.angle_gamma   90.00
#
_symmetry.space_group_name_H-M   'P 1'
#
loop_
_entity.id
_entity.type
_entity.pdbx_description
1 polymer ?
#
loop_
_entity_poly.entity_id
_entity_poly.type
_entity_poly.pdbx_seq_one_letter_code
_entity_poly.pdbx_strand_id
1 'polypeptide(L)'
;MKTALIDGVESLFCKACYEHKSVDKFHKDSSSSRGYAYYCKVCATEKSRAWHSAHKDDPVYKRKRSNSNFKTKYNLSLEEREQMLKEQDHKCAICSVELKPLGGHTHTDHNHTTGKVRALLCTNCNRGLGHFQDSPTIIQNAINYLEKYK
;
A
#
# COMPACT_ATOMS: atom_id res chain seq x y z
N MET A 1 29.97 -10.20 -19.49
CA MET A 1 31.15 -9.80 -18.71
C MET A 1 30.73 -9.67 -17.27
N LYS A 2 31.34 -10.39 -16.45
CA LYS A 2 30.94 -10.62 -15.11
C LYS A 2 31.34 -9.40 -14.25
N THR A 3 32.24 -9.40 -13.48
CA THR A 3 32.69 -8.30 -12.61
C THR A 3 34.08 -7.82 -13.04
N ALA A 4 34.45 -6.60 -12.76
CA ALA A 4 35.82 -6.11 -12.87
C ALA A 4 36.44 -6.01 -11.47
N LEU A 5 37.72 -6.32 -11.34
CA LEU A 5 38.47 -6.06 -10.11
C LEU A 5 39.08 -4.65 -10.22
N ILE A 6 38.65 -3.75 -9.33
CA ILE A 6 39.18 -2.39 -9.21
C ILE A 6 39.67 -2.24 -7.78
N ASP A 7 40.97 -1.98 -7.62
CA ASP A 7 41.65 -1.93 -6.32
C ASP A 7 41.36 -3.14 -5.42
N GLY A 8 41.33 -4.34 -6.04
CA GLY A 8 41.04 -5.58 -5.32
C GLY A 8 39.57 -5.83 -4.96
N VAL A 9 38.64 -4.92 -5.34
CA VAL A 9 37.21 -5.03 -5.04
C VAL A 9 36.44 -5.43 -6.29
N GLU A 10 35.59 -6.44 -6.16
CA GLU A 10 34.64 -6.80 -7.22
C GLU A 10 33.67 -5.67 -7.50
N SER A 11 33.69 -5.16 -8.72
CA SER A 11 32.95 -3.97 -9.13
C SER A 11 32.16 -4.21 -10.40
N LEU A 12 31.01 -3.53 -10.51
CA LEU A 12 30.11 -3.54 -11.66
C LEU A 12 29.90 -2.13 -12.21
N PHE A 13 29.84 -2.03 -13.52
CA PHE A 13 29.52 -0.78 -14.20
C PHE A 13 28.02 -0.47 -14.12
N CYS A 14 27.67 0.72 -13.65
CA CYS A 14 26.30 1.22 -13.63
C CYS A 14 25.95 1.95 -14.93
N LYS A 15 24.94 1.47 -15.68
CA LYS A 15 24.52 2.08 -16.94
C LYS A 15 23.79 3.44 -16.81
N ALA A 16 23.58 3.95 -15.62
CA ALA A 16 22.89 5.23 -15.40
C ALA A 16 23.85 6.36 -14.93
N CYS A 17 24.70 6.12 -13.95
CA CYS A 17 25.70 7.11 -13.54
C CYS A 17 27.06 6.93 -14.22
N TYR A 18 27.22 5.88 -15.06
CA TYR A 18 28.46 5.59 -15.82
C TYR A 18 29.70 5.38 -14.94
N GLU A 19 29.50 4.90 -13.70
CA GLU A 19 30.56 4.64 -12.75
C GLU A 19 30.66 3.15 -12.41
N HIS A 20 31.88 2.69 -12.11
CA HIS A 20 32.09 1.40 -11.48
C HIS A 20 31.83 1.52 -9.98
N LYS A 21 31.09 0.58 -9.43
CA LYS A 21 30.74 0.50 -8.00
C LYS A 21 30.85 -0.94 -7.54
N SER A 22 31.19 -1.13 -6.26
CA SER A 22 31.22 -2.45 -5.63
C SER A 22 29.89 -3.20 -5.81
N VAL A 23 29.97 -4.52 -5.94
CA VAL A 23 28.82 -5.40 -6.22
C VAL A 23 27.67 -5.28 -5.20
N ASP A 24 27.99 -4.93 -3.95
CA ASP A 24 27.00 -4.68 -2.89
C ASP A 24 26.05 -3.48 -3.18
N LYS A 25 26.47 -2.57 -4.05
CA LYS A 25 25.66 -1.42 -4.52
C LYS A 25 24.66 -1.79 -5.59
N PHE A 26 24.55 -3.03 -5.98
CA PHE A 26 23.58 -3.52 -6.97
C PHE A 26 22.61 -4.52 -6.37
N HIS A 27 21.39 -4.59 -6.90
CA HIS A 27 20.47 -5.67 -6.58
C HIS A 27 20.89 -6.95 -7.32
N LYS A 28 20.76 -8.09 -6.66
CA LYS A 28 20.88 -9.39 -7.33
C LYS A 28 19.76 -9.54 -8.35
N ASP A 29 20.08 -10.09 -9.52
CA ASP A 29 19.14 -10.32 -10.60
C ASP A 29 19.54 -11.61 -11.34
N SER A 30 18.82 -12.69 -11.05
CA SER A 30 19.07 -14.01 -11.62
C SER A 30 18.78 -14.09 -13.11
N SER A 31 17.95 -13.17 -13.64
CA SER A 31 17.65 -13.09 -15.07
C SER A 31 18.77 -12.40 -15.87
N SER A 32 19.61 -11.64 -15.20
CA SER A 32 20.76 -10.96 -15.80
C SER A 32 21.94 -11.90 -15.98
N SER A 33 22.58 -11.89 -17.17
CA SER A 33 23.79 -12.68 -17.46
C SER A 33 24.98 -12.40 -16.54
N ARG A 34 24.96 -11.27 -15.82
CA ARG A 34 25.98 -10.90 -14.83
C ARG A 34 25.56 -11.17 -13.37
N GLY A 35 24.34 -11.70 -13.12
CA GLY A 35 23.80 -12.00 -11.81
C GLY A 35 23.32 -10.75 -11.00
N TYR A 36 23.42 -9.56 -11.57
CA TYR A 36 23.09 -8.29 -10.92
C TYR A 36 22.39 -7.34 -11.88
N ALA A 37 21.59 -6.44 -11.34
CA ALA A 37 20.88 -5.41 -12.08
C ALA A 37 21.85 -4.43 -12.78
N TYR A 38 21.45 -3.87 -13.93
CA TYR A 38 22.28 -2.95 -14.73
C TYR A 38 22.45 -1.56 -14.12
N TYR A 39 21.63 -1.18 -13.16
CA TYR A 39 21.69 0.09 -12.45
C TYR A 39 22.06 -0.14 -10.98
N CYS A 40 22.90 0.72 -10.40
CA CYS A 40 23.15 0.66 -8.97
C CYS A 40 21.86 1.03 -8.19
N LYS A 41 21.77 0.64 -6.92
CA LYS A 41 20.60 0.84 -6.06
C LYS A 41 20.10 2.29 -6.06
N VAL A 42 21.01 3.26 -6.02
CA VAL A 42 20.68 4.70 -6.04
C VAL A 42 20.00 5.06 -7.36
N CYS A 43 20.66 4.80 -8.49
CA CYS A 43 20.10 5.12 -9.80
C CYS A 43 18.81 4.37 -10.11
N ALA A 44 18.67 3.12 -9.66
CA ALA A 44 17.43 2.35 -9.79
C ALA A 44 16.28 3.01 -9.03
N THR A 45 16.56 3.49 -7.81
CA THR A 45 15.58 4.22 -6.98
C THR A 45 15.16 5.53 -7.62
N GLU A 46 16.12 6.31 -8.12
CA GLU A 46 15.85 7.60 -8.81
C GLU A 46 15.01 7.40 -10.06
N LYS A 47 15.37 6.43 -10.92
CA LYS A 47 14.57 6.09 -12.12
C LYS A 47 13.15 5.66 -11.75
N SER A 48 12.99 4.84 -10.71
CA SER A 48 11.68 4.41 -10.21
C SER A 48 10.86 5.60 -9.71
N ARG A 49 11.47 6.50 -8.92
CA ARG A 49 10.80 7.72 -8.41
C ARG A 49 10.36 8.64 -9.55
N ALA A 50 11.23 8.89 -10.52
CA ALA A 50 10.93 9.71 -11.68
C ALA A 50 9.78 9.12 -12.49
N TRP A 51 9.79 7.81 -12.73
CA TRP A 51 8.71 7.12 -13.44
C TRP A 51 7.38 7.23 -12.69
N HIS A 52 7.37 6.96 -11.37
CA HIS A 52 6.18 7.10 -10.54
C HIS A 52 5.65 8.54 -10.50
N SER A 53 6.54 9.53 -10.44
CA SER A 53 6.15 10.94 -10.49
C SER A 53 5.49 11.32 -11.81
N ALA A 54 6.04 10.83 -12.94
CA ALA A 54 5.48 11.08 -14.27
C ALA A 54 4.10 10.44 -14.48
N HIS A 55 3.82 9.29 -13.81
CA HIS A 55 2.56 8.55 -13.99
C HIS A 55 1.57 8.70 -12.83
N LYS A 56 1.89 9.53 -11.82
CA LYS A 56 1.07 9.66 -10.61
C LYS A 56 -0.38 10.05 -10.88
N ASP A 57 -0.64 10.78 -11.97
CA ASP A 57 -1.97 11.28 -12.33
C ASP A 57 -2.68 10.43 -13.40
N ASP A 58 -2.00 9.45 -13.99
CA ASP A 58 -2.60 8.50 -14.93
C ASP A 58 -3.68 7.64 -14.24
N PRO A 59 -4.96 7.68 -14.72
CA PRO A 59 -6.05 6.91 -14.13
C PRO A 59 -5.81 5.40 -14.16
N VAL A 60 -5.21 4.88 -15.23
CA VAL A 60 -4.92 3.44 -15.37
C VAL A 60 -3.86 3.02 -14.35
N TYR A 61 -2.82 3.83 -14.20
CA TYR A 61 -1.79 3.59 -13.20
C TYR A 61 -2.35 3.66 -11.78
N LYS A 62 -3.15 4.69 -11.45
CA LYS A 62 -3.84 4.81 -10.15
C LYS A 62 -4.67 3.56 -9.84
N ARG A 63 -5.47 3.10 -10.80
CA ARG A 63 -6.31 1.90 -10.64
C ARG A 63 -5.48 0.63 -10.40
N LYS A 64 -4.44 0.40 -11.20
CA LYS A 64 -3.52 -0.74 -11.02
C LYS A 64 -2.83 -0.71 -9.67
N ARG A 65 -2.33 0.45 -9.24
CA ARG A 65 -1.68 0.64 -7.95
C ARG A 65 -2.64 0.39 -6.79
N SER A 66 -3.86 0.92 -6.87
CA SER A 66 -4.91 0.69 -5.87
C SER A 66 -5.24 -0.79 -5.76
N ASN A 67 -5.45 -1.48 -6.88
CA ASN A 67 -5.72 -2.92 -6.89
C ASN A 67 -4.58 -3.72 -6.24
N SER A 68 -3.32 -3.43 -6.59
CA SER A 68 -2.16 -4.07 -5.97
C SER A 68 -2.12 -3.85 -4.45
N ASN A 69 -2.38 -2.62 -4.00
CA ASN A 69 -2.39 -2.29 -2.58
C ASN A 69 -3.52 -3.03 -1.83
N PHE A 70 -4.73 -3.10 -2.39
CA PHE A 70 -5.84 -3.81 -1.77
C PHE A 70 -5.59 -5.32 -1.73
N LYS A 71 -5.04 -5.91 -2.79
CA LYS A 71 -4.65 -7.33 -2.81
C LYS A 71 -3.60 -7.65 -1.76
N THR A 72 -2.54 -6.83 -1.67
CA THR A 72 -1.45 -7.06 -0.71
C THR A 72 -1.91 -6.89 0.74
N LYS A 73 -2.72 -5.85 1.02
CA LYS A 73 -3.08 -5.50 2.40
C LYS A 73 -4.28 -6.26 2.94
N TYR A 74 -5.24 -6.57 2.07
CA TYR A 74 -6.54 -7.10 2.50
C TYR A 74 -6.92 -8.41 1.79
N ASN A 75 -6.06 -8.92 0.92
CA ASN A 75 -6.38 -10.04 0.01
C ASN A 75 -7.70 -9.80 -0.76
N LEU A 76 -7.96 -8.55 -1.16
CA LEU A 76 -9.18 -8.06 -1.78
C LEU A 76 -8.83 -7.35 -3.09
N SER A 77 -9.48 -7.69 -4.19
CA SER A 77 -9.35 -6.95 -5.44
C SER A 77 -10.12 -5.62 -5.37
N LEU A 78 -9.80 -4.71 -6.30
CA LEU A 78 -10.52 -3.45 -6.42
C LEU A 78 -11.98 -3.69 -6.83
N GLU A 79 -12.22 -4.67 -7.69
CA GLU A 79 -13.53 -5.07 -8.16
C GLU A 79 -14.42 -5.60 -7.02
N GLU A 80 -13.87 -6.47 -6.18
CA GLU A 80 -14.55 -6.98 -4.98
C GLU A 80 -14.86 -5.84 -4.00
N ARG A 81 -13.92 -4.91 -3.82
CA ARG A 81 -14.16 -3.73 -2.98
C ARG A 81 -15.24 -2.80 -3.54
N GLU A 82 -15.27 -2.60 -4.85
CA GLU A 82 -16.31 -1.82 -5.53
C GLU A 82 -17.69 -2.51 -5.39
N GLN A 83 -17.73 -3.84 -5.43
CA GLN A 83 -18.94 -4.61 -5.19
C GLN A 83 -19.44 -4.46 -3.75
N MET A 84 -18.55 -4.57 -2.75
CA MET A 84 -18.90 -4.30 -1.35
C MET A 84 -19.50 -2.91 -1.17
N LEU A 85 -18.96 -1.90 -1.85
CA LEU A 85 -19.47 -0.54 -1.78
C LEU A 85 -20.89 -0.42 -2.34
N LYS A 86 -21.20 -1.12 -3.44
CA LYS A 86 -22.55 -1.20 -4.02
C LYS A 86 -23.52 -1.90 -3.07
N GLU A 87 -23.10 -3.01 -2.46
CA GLU A 87 -23.90 -3.75 -1.48
C GLU A 87 -24.20 -2.92 -0.23
N GLN A 88 -23.39 -1.92 0.08
CA GLN A 88 -23.60 -0.95 1.16
C GLN A 88 -24.37 0.32 0.69
N ASP A 89 -24.99 0.34 -0.51
CA ASP A 89 -25.63 1.51 -1.08
C ASP A 89 -24.73 2.76 -1.08
N HIS A 90 -23.42 2.57 -1.30
CA HIS A 90 -22.41 3.63 -1.21
C HIS A 90 -22.37 4.36 0.14
N LYS A 91 -22.73 3.69 1.22
CA LYS A 91 -22.79 4.28 2.57
C LYS A 91 -21.84 3.59 3.55
N CYS A 92 -21.41 4.34 4.55
CA CYS A 92 -20.68 3.81 5.69
C CYS A 92 -21.54 2.80 6.46
N ALA A 93 -21.02 1.60 6.72
CA ALA A 93 -21.76 0.54 7.41
C ALA A 93 -22.15 0.89 8.87
N ILE A 94 -21.61 1.97 9.45
CA ILE A 94 -21.94 2.39 10.83
C ILE A 94 -22.83 3.63 10.85
N CYS A 95 -22.43 4.72 10.16
CA CYS A 95 -23.12 6.01 10.28
C CYS A 95 -23.89 6.43 9.02
N SER A 96 -23.91 5.58 8.00
CA SER A 96 -24.65 5.78 6.75
C SER A 96 -24.24 7.03 5.94
N VAL A 97 -23.12 7.70 6.28
CA VAL A 97 -22.59 8.79 5.44
C VAL A 97 -22.13 8.24 4.09
N GLU A 98 -22.32 9.02 3.03
CA GLU A 98 -21.94 8.64 1.67
C GLU A 98 -20.43 8.37 1.54
N LEU A 99 -20.08 7.28 0.85
CA LEU A 99 -18.72 6.86 0.57
C LEU A 99 -18.42 6.91 -0.93
N LYS A 100 -17.19 7.32 -1.29
CA LYS A 100 -16.73 7.32 -2.68
C LYS A 100 -15.90 6.07 -2.99
N PRO A 101 -15.95 5.52 -4.22
CA PRO A 101 -15.22 4.29 -4.59
C PRO A 101 -13.71 4.37 -4.34
N LEU A 102 -13.11 5.49 -4.73
CA LEU A 102 -11.70 5.80 -4.50
C LEU A 102 -11.59 7.18 -3.84
N GLY A 103 -10.86 7.24 -2.75
CA GLY A 103 -10.62 8.51 -2.04
C GLY A 103 -10.21 8.29 -0.59
N GLY A 104 -9.58 9.30 0.01
CA GLY A 104 -8.99 9.22 1.35
C GLY A 104 -9.99 9.08 2.51
N HIS A 105 -11.29 9.13 2.22
CA HIS A 105 -12.34 9.07 3.24
C HIS A 105 -13.08 7.73 3.32
N THR A 106 -12.78 6.78 2.41
CA THR A 106 -13.37 5.43 2.41
C THR A 106 -12.32 4.40 2.79
N HIS A 107 -12.48 3.80 3.95
CA HIS A 107 -11.55 2.82 4.51
C HIS A 107 -12.12 1.40 4.39
N THR A 108 -11.25 0.46 4.05
CA THR A 108 -11.55 -0.97 4.14
C THR A 108 -11.27 -1.41 5.57
N ASP A 109 -12.32 -1.63 6.33
CA ASP A 109 -12.21 -2.09 7.71
C ASP A 109 -11.98 -3.60 7.77
N HIS A 110 -11.17 -4.03 8.72
CA HIS A 110 -10.79 -5.43 8.88
C HIS A 110 -10.50 -5.79 10.33
N ASN A 111 -10.64 -7.05 10.66
CA ASN A 111 -10.25 -7.55 11.97
C ASN A 111 -8.73 -7.60 12.09
N HIS A 112 -8.15 -6.90 13.05
CA HIS A 112 -6.71 -6.75 13.23
C HIS A 112 -5.99 -8.06 13.63
N THR A 113 -6.73 -9.04 14.18
CA THR A 113 -6.19 -10.35 14.58
C THR A 113 -6.22 -11.35 13.41
N THR A 114 -7.35 -11.40 12.69
CA THR A 114 -7.58 -12.40 11.64
C THR A 114 -7.27 -11.89 10.23
N GLY A 115 -7.14 -10.57 10.04
CA GLY A 115 -7.02 -9.92 8.74
C GLY A 115 -8.31 -9.91 7.91
N LYS A 116 -9.41 -10.52 8.39
CA LYS A 116 -10.66 -10.62 7.64
C LYS A 116 -11.30 -9.25 7.45
N VAL A 117 -11.58 -8.89 6.20
CA VAL A 117 -12.32 -7.67 5.86
C VAL A 117 -13.75 -7.77 6.40
N ARG A 118 -14.23 -6.69 7.02
CA ARG A 118 -15.57 -6.57 7.60
C ARG A 118 -16.52 -5.78 6.70
N ALA A 119 -16.17 -4.51 6.43
CA ALA A 119 -17.01 -3.59 5.66
C ALA A 119 -16.20 -2.36 5.19
N LEU A 120 -16.86 -1.45 4.48
CA LEU A 120 -16.32 -0.14 4.15
C LEU A 120 -16.86 0.92 5.11
N LEU A 121 -15.96 1.71 5.68
CA LEU A 121 -16.28 2.72 6.67
C LEU A 121 -15.76 4.11 6.24
N CYS A 122 -16.40 5.16 6.74
CA CYS A 122 -15.82 6.49 6.68
C CYS A 122 -14.64 6.63 7.65
N THR A 123 -13.83 7.67 7.47
CA THR A 123 -12.67 7.97 8.31
C THR A 123 -13.01 8.01 9.80
N ASN A 124 -14.09 8.68 10.17
CA ASN A 124 -14.48 8.87 11.57
C ASN A 124 -14.87 7.54 12.24
N CYS A 125 -15.70 6.74 11.57
CA CYS A 125 -16.10 5.44 12.10
C CYS A 125 -14.93 4.47 12.20
N ASN A 126 -14.08 4.40 11.17
CA ASN A 126 -12.91 3.52 11.18
C ASN A 126 -11.91 3.91 12.29
N ARG A 127 -11.67 5.21 12.50
CA ARG A 127 -10.83 5.69 13.61
C ARG A 127 -11.50 5.48 14.97
N GLY A 128 -12.81 5.72 15.05
CA GLY A 128 -13.58 5.51 16.28
C GLY A 128 -13.47 4.08 16.79
N LEU A 129 -13.64 3.08 15.92
CA LEU A 129 -13.43 1.67 16.29
C LEU A 129 -11.99 1.43 16.78
N GLY A 130 -10.98 2.00 16.10
CA GLY A 130 -9.59 1.87 16.54
C GLY A 130 -9.34 2.52 17.92
N HIS A 131 -9.91 3.69 18.20
CA HIS A 131 -9.81 4.32 19.52
C HIS A 131 -10.46 3.48 20.62
N PHE A 132 -11.52 2.76 20.32
CA PHE A 132 -12.15 1.79 21.22
C PHE A 132 -11.50 0.39 21.13
N GLN A 133 -10.33 0.25 20.51
CA GLN A 133 -9.57 -0.99 20.39
C GLN A 133 -10.37 -2.15 19.76
N ASP A 134 -11.30 -1.84 18.87
CA ASP A 134 -12.26 -2.80 18.30
C ASP A 134 -13.02 -3.63 19.37
N SER A 135 -13.11 -3.12 20.60
CA SER A 135 -13.71 -3.80 21.74
C SER A 135 -15.21 -3.51 21.85
N PRO A 136 -16.09 -4.51 21.64
CA PRO A 136 -17.54 -4.33 21.84
C PRO A 136 -17.86 -3.89 23.27
N THR A 137 -17.12 -4.39 24.27
CA THR A 137 -17.31 -4.03 25.67
C THR A 137 -17.03 -2.56 25.93
N ILE A 138 -15.92 -2.01 25.41
CA ILE A 138 -15.59 -0.59 25.58
C ILE A 138 -16.63 0.28 24.88
N ILE A 139 -17.07 -0.10 23.68
CA ILE A 139 -18.11 0.61 22.93
C ILE A 139 -19.44 0.60 23.71
N GLN A 140 -19.83 -0.54 24.27
CA GLN A 140 -21.04 -0.62 25.09
C GLN A 140 -20.95 0.27 26.36
N ASN A 141 -19.79 0.30 27.01
CA ASN A 141 -19.55 1.21 28.14
C ASN A 141 -19.65 2.68 27.73
N ALA A 142 -19.18 3.04 26.53
CA ALA A 142 -19.33 4.39 26.01
C ALA A 142 -20.82 4.75 25.73
N ILE A 143 -21.60 3.80 25.23
CA ILE A 143 -23.06 3.97 25.07
C ILE A 143 -23.71 4.21 26.42
N ASN A 144 -23.48 3.35 27.39
CA ASN A 144 -24.05 3.47 28.74
C ASN A 144 -23.64 4.80 29.41
N TYR A 145 -22.39 5.26 29.19
CA TYR A 145 -21.94 6.56 29.66
C TYR A 145 -22.76 7.71 29.05
N LEU A 146 -22.93 7.73 27.72
CA LEU A 146 -23.72 8.77 27.07
C LEU A 146 -25.19 8.76 27.50
N GLU A 147 -25.79 7.59 27.71
CA GLU A 147 -27.17 7.46 28.16
C GLU A 147 -27.38 8.00 29.58
N LYS A 148 -26.39 7.79 30.47
CA LYS A 148 -26.42 8.30 31.85
C LYS A 148 -26.43 9.83 31.92
N TYR A 149 -25.87 10.53 30.94
CA TYR A 149 -25.69 11.99 30.98
C TYR A 149 -26.50 12.70 29.89
N LYS A 150 -27.55 12.10 29.40
CA LYS A 150 -28.54 12.73 28.50
C LYS A 150 -29.37 13.81 29.14
#